data_a1ee4bccd9c6f68ec7813d80c62458c0
#
_entry.id   a1ee4bccd9c6f68ec7813d80c62458c0
#
_cell.length_a   1.000
_cell.length_b   1.000
_cell.length_c   1.000
_cell.angle_alpha   90.00
_cell.angle_beta   90.00
_cell.angle_gamma   90.00
#
_symmetry.space_group_name_H-M   'P 1'
#
loop_
_entity.id
_entity.type
_entity.pdbx_description
1 polymer ?
#
loop_
_entity_poly.entity_id
_entity_poly.type
_entity_poly.pdbx_seq_one_letter_code
_entity_poly.pdbx_strand_id
1 'polypeptide(L)'
;SLPEAGVDSGVNNITEENVRLEKPLSRQSTPLMLSTSEEPKKECSSCGESVVKAIPNVYALGRIEVRFPSIGIEKEYAQVVRQSDTGGMTDRQVFHAILSKPENRYLLRKVCWVLSIEALDTYILQPRFAVDFDLLIHALRPAPRPTDIDVVIGSLGPIAPPGMCKGLAVPIVVFDQIYSFDVDALVKSIPKPESTAADAISPAAEELFLRIIQLADNAGSSDEHRAINYLAVRYPEIYYNTAAYFARNFSL
;
A
#
# COMPACT_ATOMS: atom_id res chain seq x y z
N SER A 1 22.78 60.23 15.46
CA SER A 1 23.85 59.22 15.50
C SER A 1 23.32 57.90 15.99
N LEU A 2 22.97 57.05 15.07
CA LEU A 2 22.62 55.61 15.28
C LEU A 2 23.79 54.78 14.76
N PRO A 3 24.19 53.68 15.41
CA PRO A 3 25.01 52.66 14.77
C PRO A 3 24.13 51.57 14.22
N GLU A 4 24.35 51.26 12.94
CA GLU A 4 23.80 50.10 12.26
C GLU A 4 24.39 48.79 12.82
N ALA A 5 23.51 47.84 13.12
CA ALA A 5 23.88 46.44 13.42
C ALA A 5 23.72 45.62 12.16
N GLY A 6 24.85 45.10 11.63
CA GLY A 6 24.88 44.17 10.51
C GLY A 6 24.24 42.83 10.84
N VAL A 7 23.36 42.37 9.94
CA VAL A 7 22.79 41.04 9.95
C VAL A 7 23.67 40.16 9.07
N ASP A 8 24.35 39.22 9.70
CA ASP A 8 25.15 38.20 9.04
C ASP A 8 24.20 37.06 8.59
N SER A 9 24.04 36.94 7.26
CA SER A 9 23.25 35.87 6.65
C SER A 9 24.13 34.65 6.40
N GLY A 10 24.17 33.74 7.38
CA GLY A 10 24.79 32.43 7.25
C GLY A 10 23.95 31.55 6.32
N VAL A 11 24.36 31.42 5.06
CA VAL A 11 23.84 30.43 4.12
C VAL A 11 24.44 29.08 4.44
N ASN A 12 23.67 28.21 5.06
CA ASN A 12 24.04 26.80 5.22
C ASN A 12 23.85 26.08 3.89
N ASN A 13 24.95 25.79 3.22
CA ASN A 13 25.03 24.83 2.12
C ASN A 13 24.77 23.42 2.67
N ILE A 14 23.60 22.87 2.38
CA ILE A 14 23.32 21.44 2.51
C ILE A 14 23.87 20.76 1.26
N THR A 15 24.98 20.07 1.40
CA THR A 15 25.60 19.23 0.38
C THR A 15 24.66 18.05 0.07
N GLU A 16 24.31 17.94 -1.21
CA GLU A 16 23.63 16.78 -1.80
C GLU A 16 24.51 15.52 -1.59
N GLU A 17 24.07 14.64 -0.73
CA GLU A 17 24.69 13.33 -0.55
C GLU A 17 24.20 12.39 -1.66
N ASN A 18 25.11 12.11 -2.59
CA ASN A 18 24.95 11.21 -3.72
C ASN A 18 24.52 9.81 -3.27
N VAL A 19 23.25 9.44 -3.49
CA VAL A 19 22.81 8.06 -3.43
C VAL A 19 23.36 7.33 -4.66
N ARG A 20 24.43 6.61 -4.46
CA ARG A 20 25.10 5.77 -5.48
C ARG A 20 24.26 4.53 -5.70
N LEU A 21 23.54 4.49 -6.81
CA LEU A 21 22.86 3.28 -7.32
C LEU A 21 23.92 2.24 -7.69
N GLU A 22 24.01 1.18 -6.91
CA GLU A 22 24.85 0.02 -7.24
C GLU A 22 24.25 -0.72 -8.45
N LYS A 23 25.08 -0.88 -9.48
CA LYS A 23 24.76 -1.66 -10.70
C LYS A 23 24.68 -3.15 -10.34
N PRO A 24 23.71 -3.90 -10.87
CA PRO A 24 23.65 -5.34 -10.66
C PRO A 24 24.86 -6.04 -11.34
N LEU A 25 25.54 -6.89 -10.57
CA LEU A 25 26.60 -7.77 -11.07
C LEU A 25 26.01 -8.76 -12.08
N SER A 26 26.54 -8.74 -13.30
CA SER A 26 26.27 -9.76 -14.31
C SER A 26 26.88 -11.09 -13.86
N ARG A 27 26.05 -12.06 -13.53
CA ARG A 27 26.48 -13.46 -13.37
C ARG A 27 26.62 -14.09 -14.72
N GLN A 28 27.87 -14.40 -15.10
CA GLN A 28 28.17 -15.27 -16.22
C GLN A 28 27.71 -16.69 -15.89
N SER A 29 26.80 -17.21 -16.69
CA SER A 29 26.34 -18.59 -16.61
C SER A 29 27.36 -19.51 -17.32
N THR A 30 28.05 -20.31 -16.54
CA THR A 30 28.85 -21.43 -17.02
C THR A 30 27.92 -22.64 -17.21
N PRO A 31 27.94 -23.35 -18.35
CA PRO A 31 27.13 -24.55 -18.54
C PRO A 31 27.70 -25.72 -17.75
N LEU A 32 26.92 -26.26 -16.81
CA LEU A 32 27.22 -27.51 -16.11
C LEU A 32 26.88 -28.68 -17.02
N MET A 33 27.89 -29.45 -17.38
CA MET A 33 27.77 -30.75 -18.05
C MET A 33 27.03 -31.73 -17.13
N LEU A 34 25.95 -32.31 -17.67
CA LEU A 34 25.16 -33.35 -17.04
C LEU A 34 25.93 -34.68 -17.11
N SER A 35 26.44 -35.16 -16.00
CA SER A 35 26.90 -36.55 -15.89
C SER A 35 25.80 -37.39 -15.23
N THR A 36 25.20 -38.28 -16.00
CA THR A 36 24.29 -39.32 -15.55
C THR A 36 25.05 -40.36 -14.75
N SER A 37 24.78 -40.49 -13.48
CA SER A 37 25.05 -41.71 -12.70
C SER A 37 23.80 -42.04 -11.87
N GLU A 38 23.11 -43.09 -12.30
CA GLU A 38 22.00 -43.70 -11.56
C GLU A 38 22.56 -44.40 -10.33
N GLU A 39 22.19 -43.90 -9.14
CA GLU A 39 22.28 -44.68 -7.91
C GLU A 39 20.87 -45.00 -7.36
N PRO A 40 20.64 -46.16 -6.77
CA PRO A 40 19.30 -46.61 -6.39
C PRO A 40 18.77 -45.83 -5.18
N LYS A 41 17.57 -45.23 -5.34
CA LYS A 41 16.82 -44.60 -4.27
C LYS A 41 16.46 -45.62 -3.18
N LYS A 42 17.06 -45.46 -2.00
CA LYS A 42 16.50 -45.99 -0.78
C LYS A 42 15.32 -45.11 -0.37
N GLU A 43 14.12 -45.66 -0.49
CA GLU A 43 12.90 -45.08 0.05
C GLU A 43 12.98 -45.04 1.58
N CYS A 44 13.07 -43.86 2.14
CA CYS A 44 12.96 -43.65 3.58
C CYS A 44 11.47 -43.50 3.95
N SER A 45 10.84 -44.58 4.37
CA SER A 45 9.40 -44.71 4.69
C SER A 45 8.99 -44.03 5.99
N SER A 46 9.58 -42.92 6.44
CA SER A 46 9.21 -42.29 7.72
C SER A 46 9.51 -40.80 7.85
N CYS A 47 9.59 -40.08 6.79
CA CYS A 47 9.51 -38.60 6.88
C CYS A 47 8.12 -38.18 6.46
N GLY A 48 7.20 -38.08 7.43
CA GLY A 48 5.99 -37.29 7.24
C GLY A 48 6.39 -35.88 6.89
N GLU A 49 6.35 -35.55 5.61
CA GLU A 49 6.47 -34.19 5.12
C GLU A 49 5.28 -33.42 5.69
N SER A 50 5.47 -32.79 6.84
CA SER A 50 4.60 -31.71 7.25
C SER A 50 4.81 -30.59 6.23
N VAL A 51 3.99 -30.59 5.18
CA VAL A 51 3.89 -29.47 4.26
C VAL A 51 3.50 -28.26 5.11
N VAL A 52 4.50 -27.51 5.54
CA VAL A 52 4.28 -26.20 6.15
C VAL A 52 3.63 -25.36 5.05
N LYS A 53 2.29 -25.30 5.10
CA LYS A 53 1.52 -24.52 4.15
C LYS A 53 1.99 -23.08 4.31
N ALA A 54 2.74 -22.57 3.32
CA ALA A 54 3.22 -21.21 3.33
C ALA A 54 2.01 -20.28 3.54
N ILE A 55 2.13 -19.36 4.50
CA ILE A 55 1.09 -18.35 4.71
C ILE A 55 1.07 -17.46 3.48
N PRO A 56 -0.06 -17.36 2.76
CA PRO A 56 -0.12 -16.57 1.55
C PRO A 56 0.05 -15.09 1.89
N ASN A 57 0.81 -14.37 1.06
CA ASN A 57 1.01 -12.95 1.19
C ASN A 57 -0.05 -12.17 0.42
N VAL A 58 -0.27 -10.93 0.84
CA VAL A 58 -1.15 -9.95 0.19
C VAL A 58 -0.33 -8.75 -0.22
N TYR A 59 -0.58 -8.24 -1.42
CA TYR A 59 -0.15 -6.94 -1.91
C TYR A 59 -1.37 -6.28 -2.56
N ALA A 60 -2.15 -5.56 -1.76
CA ALA A 60 -3.46 -5.05 -2.17
C ALA A 60 -3.44 -3.52 -2.32
N LEU A 61 -4.18 -3.04 -3.32
CA LEU A 61 -4.41 -1.62 -3.57
C LEU A 61 -5.87 -1.29 -3.26
N GLY A 62 -6.10 -0.26 -2.45
CA GLY A 62 -7.46 0.10 -2.07
C GLY A 62 -7.49 1.35 -1.22
N ARG A 63 -8.53 1.50 -0.41
CA ARG A 63 -8.68 2.60 0.56
C ARG A 63 -8.88 2.05 1.95
N ILE A 64 -8.13 2.59 2.91
CA ILE A 64 -8.29 2.24 4.32
C ILE A 64 -9.39 3.09 4.92
N GLU A 65 -10.34 2.40 5.54
CA GLU A 65 -11.51 2.98 6.19
C GLU A 65 -11.68 2.46 7.61
N VAL A 66 -12.41 3.23 8.42
CA VAL A 66 -12.75 2.86 9.79
C VAL A 66 -14.20 2.39 9.85
N ARG A 67 -14.42 1.26 10.53
CA ARG A 67 -15.76 0.73 10.84
C ARG A 67 -15.89 0.55 12.35
N PHE A 68 -17.09 0.69 12.87
CA PHE A 68 -17.35 0.41 14.28
C PHE A 68 -17.73 -1.07 14.48
N PRO A 69 -17.04 -1.81 15.38
CA PRO A 69 -17.37 -3.21 15.64
C PRO A 69 -18.70 -3.41 16.36
N SER A 70 -19.16 -2.38 17.07
CA SER A 70 -20.42 -2.42 17.81
C SER A 70 -20.98 -1.00 18.03
N ILE A 71 -22.28 -0.91 18.34
CA ILE A 71 -22.95 0.34 18.70
C ILE A 71 -22.31 0.95 19.97
N GLY A 72 -21.79 0.13 20.88
CA GLY A 72 -21.10 0.61 22.09
C GLY A 72 -19.87 1.45 21.76
N ILE A 73 -19.00 0.95 20.88
CA ILE A 73 -17.79 1.68 20.45
C ILE A 73 -18.15 2.91 19.62
N GLU A 74 -19.18 2.83 18.79
CA GLU A 74 -19.68 3.97 18.03
C GLU A 74 -20.16 5.11 18.95
N LYS A 75 -20.90 4.78 20.02
CA LYS A 75 -21.34 5.75 21.04
C LYS A 75 -20.17 6.33 21.83
N GLU A 76 -19.21 5.49 22.22
CA GLU A 76 -17.98 5.91 22.90
C GLU A 76 -17.19 6.91 22.05
N TYR A 77 -16.98 6.59 20.77
CA TYR A 77 -16.37 7.50 19.82
C TYR A 77 -17.16 8.81 19.68
N ALA A 78 -18.48 8.74 19.49
CA ALA A 78 -19.34 9.91 19.37
C ALA A 78 -19.29 10.81 20.62
N GLN A 79 -19.08 10.24 21.80
CA GLN A 79 -18.89 11.02 23.03
C GLN A 79 -17.58 11.80 23.01
N VAL A 80 -16.48 11.18 22.56
CA VAL A 80 -15.18 11.85 22.40
C VAL A 80 -15.26 12.97 21.35
N VAL A 81 -15.96 12.74 20.24
CA VAL A 81 -16.19 13.76 19.20
C VAL A 81 -16.91 14.98 19.76
N ARG A 82 -17.98 14.77 20.55
CA ARG A 82 -18.74 15.88 21.18
C ARG A 82 -17.91 16.73 22.16
N GLN A 83 -16.87 16.16 22.74
CA GLN A 83 -15.94 16.84 23.65
C GLN A 83 -14.78 17.52 22.91
N SER A 84 -14.70 17.35 21.59
CA SER A 84 -13.63 17.87 20.75
C SER A 84 -14.17 18.97 19.82
N ASP A 85 -13.31 19.93 19.49
CA ASP A 85 -13.65 20.95 18.49
C ASP A 85 -13.47 20.36 17.08
N THR A 86 -14.57 19.81 16.55
CA THR A 86 -14.60 19.16 15.23
C THR A 86 -15.60 19.82 14.27
N GLY A 87 -16.06 21.04 14.61
CA GLY A 87 -17.01 21.79 13.78
C GLY A 87 -16.54 21.98 12.36
N GLY A 88 -17.38 21.65 11.36
CA GLY A 88 -17.09 21.83 9.95
C GLY A 88 -16.14 20.79 9.33
N MET A 89 -15.71 19.78 10.07
CA MET A 89 -14.88 18.68 9.57
C MET A 89 -15.73 17.60 8.93
N THR A 90 -15.20 16.96 7.89
CA THR A 90 -15.75 15.71 7.33
C THR A 90 -15.52 14.54 8.29
N ASP A 91 -16.28 13.46 8.18
CA ASP A 91 -16.12 12.27 9.01
C ASP A 91 -14.68 11.75 9.03
N ARG A 92 -14.00 11.74 7.87
CA ARG A 92 -12.60 11.30 7.75
C ARG A 92 -11.65 12.23 8.50
N GLN A 93 -11.86 13.54 8.42
CA GLN A 93 -11.09 14.53 9.18
C GLN A 93 -11.29 14.35 10.68
N VAL A 94 -12.54 14.10 11.10
CA VAL A 94 -12.86 13.82 12.50
C VAL A 94 -12.18 12.54 12.98
N PHE A 95 -12.24 11.46 12.22
CA PHE A 95 -11.51 10.22 12.55
C PHE A 95 -10.02 10.48 12.73
N HIS A 96 -9.40 11.15 11.76
CA HIS A 96 -7.98 11.48 11.85
C HIS A 96 -7.68 12.34 13.09
N ALA A 97 -8.43 13.41 13.31
CA ALA A 97 -8.21 14.33 14.42
C ALA A 97 -8.39 13.66 15.79
N ILE A 98 -9.38 12.78 15.94
CA ILE A 98 -9.66 12.08 17.20
C ILE A 98 -8.63 10.95 17.44
N LEU A 99 -8.38 10.11 16.43
CA LEU A 99 -7.55 8.93 16.58
C LEU A 99 -6.04 9.26 16.65
N SER A 100 -5.62 10.42 16.14
CA SER A 100 -4.24 10.90 16.27
C SER A 100 -3.85 11.34 17.68
N LYS A 101 -4.84 11.61 18.55
CA LYS A 101 -4.58 12.07 19.91
C LYS A 101 -4.10 10.92 20.80
N PRO A 102 -3.01 11.12 21.58
CA PRO A 102 -2.48 10.07 22.46
C PRO A 102 -3.49 9.51 23.46
N GLU A 103 -4.36 10.34 24.00
CA GLU A 103 -5.43 9.95 24.95
C GLU A 103 -6.46 9.02 24.33
N ASN A 104 -6.64 9.05 23.00
CA ASN A 104 -7.61 8.26 22.26
C ASN A 104 -6.99 6.98 21.62
N ARG A 105 -5.72 6.67 21.90
CA ARG A 105 -5.05 5.47 21.34
C ARG A 105 -5.75 4.16 21.68
N TYR A 106 -6.51 4.10 22.74
CA TYR A 106 -7.33 2.94 23.06
C TYR A 106 -8.44 2.68 22.03
N LEU A 107 -8.99 3.74 21.40
CA LEU A 107 -10.00 3.63 20.35
C LEU A 107 -9.42 3.01 19.07
N LEU A 108 -8.14 3.29 18.75
CA LEU A 108 -7.46 2.67 17.60
C LEU A 108 -7.54 1.15 17.62
N ARG A 109 -7.47 0.56 18.84
CA ARG A 109 -7.51 -0.88 19.04
C ARG A 109 -8.93 -1.44 19.07
N LYS A 110 -9.91 -0.57 19.30
CA LYS A 110 -11.33 -0.96 19.42
C LYS A 110 -12.07 -0.86 18.08
N VAL A 111 -11.70 0.05 17.21
CA VAL A 111 -12.31 0.19 15.87
C VAL A 111 -11.84 -0.90 14.93
N CYS A 112 -12.60 -1.15 13.88
CA CYS A 112 -12.20 -2.03 12.79
C CYS A 112 -11.54 -1.22 11.69
N TRP A 113 -10.36 -1.64 11.30
CA TRP A 113 -9.65 -1.12 10.15
C TRP A 113 -9.93 -2.00 8.95
N VAL A 114 -10.44 -1.44 7.89
CA VAL A 114 -10.89 -2.20 6.72
C VAL A 114 -10.23 -1.64 5.48
N LEU A 115 -9.69 -2.51 4.64
CA LEU A 115 -9.30 -2.17 3.28
C LEU A 115 -10.48 -2.44 2.36
N SER A 116 -10.95 -1.37 1.71
CA SER A 116 -11.99 -1.46 0.67
C SER A 116 -11.35 -1.34 -0.70
N ILE A 117 -11.66 -2.29 -1.59
CA ILE A 117 -11.24 -2.31 -2.98
C ILE A 117 -12.49 -2.10 -3.82
N GLU A 118 -12.52 -1.11 -4.70
CA GLU A 118 -13.71 -0.72 -5.48
C GLU A 118 -14.98 -0.54 -4.63
N ALA A 119 -14.82 0.10 -3.47
CA ALA A 119 -15.88 0.31 -2.49
C ALA A 119 -16.45 -0.98 -1.82
N LEU A 120 -15.81 -2.14 -2.04
CA LEU A 120 -16.14 -3.38 -1.36
C LEU A 120 -15.18 -3.62 -0.20
N ASP A 121 -15.70 -3.82 1.00
CA ASP A 121 -14.91 -4.20 2.16
C ASP A 121 -14.26 -5.58 1.89
N THR A 122 -12.94 -5.60 1.70
CA THR A 122 -12.22 -6.78 1.22
C THR A 122 -11.39 -7.45 2.32
N TYR A 123 -10.76 -6.65 3.18
CA TYR A 123 -9.93 -7.16 4.27
C TYR A 123 -10.14 -6.40 5.57
N ILE A 124 -10.10 -7.10 6.69
CA ILE A 124 -9.90 -6.49 8.01
C ILE A 124 -8.40 -6.44 8.27
N LEU A 125 -7.90 -5.25 8.57
CA LEU A 125 -6.48 -5.01 8.81
C LEU A 125 -6.15 -5.14 10.29
N GLN A 126 -5.14 -5.94 10.60
CA GLN A 126 -4.58 -6.05 11.94
C GLN A 126 -3.10 -5.69 11.91
N PRO A 127 -2.64 -4.82 12.82
CA PRO A 127 -1.22 -4.52 12.92
C PRO A 127 -0.46 -5.72 13.50
N ARG A 128 0.76 -5.95 13.02
CA ARG A 128 1.64 -6.95 13.61
C ARG A 128 2.13 -6.52 14.99
N PHE A 129 2.44 -5.24 15.12
CA PHE A 129 2.90 -4.62 16.37
C PHE A 129 2.06 -3.40 16.74
N ALA A 130 2.05 -3.05 18.02
CA ALA A 130 1.26 -1.90 18.49
C ALA A 130 1.71 -0.56 17.89
N VAL A 131 2.96 -0.42 17.48
CA VAL A 131 3.49 0.77 16.80
C VAL A 131 2.91 0.93 15.40
N ASP A 132 2.50 -0.15 14.75
CA ASP A 132 1.99 -0.13 13.38
C ASP A 132 0.62 0.56 13.25
N PHE A 133 -0.06 0.80 14.37
CA PHE A 133 -1.28 1.63 14.37
C PHE A 133 -1.04 3.05 13.83
N ASP A 134 0.18 3.57 13.95
CA ASP A 134 0.52 4.88 13.41
C ASP A 134 0.45 4.89 11.87
N LEU A 135 0.74 3.77 11.21
CA LEU A 135 0.58 3.62 9.75
C LEU A 135 -0.89 3.74 9.32
N LEU A 136 -1.81 3.16 10.11
CA LEU A 136 -3.25 3.27 9.85
C LEU A 136 -3.76 4.71 10.01
N ILE A 137 -3.26 5.44 11.01
CA ILE A 137 -3.60 6.86 11.19
C ILE A 137 -3.09 7.67 10.00
N HIS A 138 -1.86 7.44 9.55
CA HIS A 138 -1.31 8.12 8.39
C HIS A 138 -2.12 7.85 7.10
N ALA A 139 -2.65 6.63 6.93
CA ALA A 139 -3.51 6.28 5.82
C ALA A 139 -4.87 6.98 5.86
N LEU A 140 -5.34 7.38 7.04
CA LEU A 140 -6.60 8.14 7.20
C LEU A 140 -6.51 9.59 6.73
N ARG A 141 -5.56 10.01 5.97
CA ARG A 141 -5.37 11.39 5.47
C ARG A 141 -6.58 12.30 5.69
N PRO A 142 -6.41 13.49 6.35
CA PRO A 142 -7.54 14.38 6.65
C PRO A 142 -8.16 15.03 5.41
N ALA A 143 -7.41 15.13 4.32
CA ALA A 143 -7.88 15.69 3.05
C ALA A 143 -7.54 14.71 1.91
N PRO A 144 -8.25 13.59 1.78
CA PRO A 144 -7.99 12.62 0.73
C PRO A 144 -8.40 13.18 -0.63
N ARG A 145 -7.58 12.91 -1.64
CA ARG A 145 -7.96 13.12 -3.04
C ARG A 145 -8.68 11.89 -3.57
N PRO A 146 -9.52 12.02 -4.61
CA PRO A 146 -10.13 10.88 -5.27
C PRO A 146 -9.10 9.85 -5.78
N THR A 147 -7.91 10.34 -6.15
CA THR A 147 -6.78 9.59 -6.69
C THR A 147 -5.86 8.99 -5.63
N ASP A 148 -6.09 9.25 -4.34
CA ASP A 148 -5.29 8.65 -3.27
C ASP A 148 -5.58 7.15 -3.12
N ILE A 149 -4.53 6.35 -3.08
CA ILE A 149 -4.58 4.89 -2.93
C ILE A 149 -3.69 4.46 -1.78
N ASP A 150 -4.17 3.51 -0.99
CA ASP A 150 -3.43 2.85 0.06
C ASP A 150 -2.94 1.48 -0.43
N VAL A 151 -1.67 1.19 -0.18
CA VAL A 151 -1.05 -0.11 -0.44
C VAL A 151 -0.89 -0.83 0.87
N VAL A 152 -1.42 -2.04 0.95
CA VAL A 152 -1.31 -2.92 2.11
C VAL A 152 -0.50 -4.15 1.73
N ILE A 153 0.58 -4.39 2.47
CA ILE A 153 1.44 -5.56 2.34
C ILE A 153 1.39 -6.33 3.64
N GLY A 154 1.12 -7.64 3.57
CA GLY A 154 1.03 -8.45 4.78
C GLY A 154 0.75 -9.91 4.51
N SER A 155 0.39 -10.61 5.56
CA SER A 155 0.06 -12.04 5.52
C SER A 155 -1.45 -12.24 5.58
N LEU A 156 -1.98 -13.07 4.68
CA LEU A 156 -3.39 -13.41 4.65
C LEU A 156 -3.74 -14.39 5.79
N GLY A 157 -4.66 -13.98 6.63
CA GLY A 157 -5.18 -14.78 7.72
C GLY A 157 -6.53 -15.45 7.39
N PRO A 158 -7.20 -15.98 8.40
CA PRO A 158 -8.51 -16.58 8.25
C PRO A 158 -9.61 -15.54 8.01
N ILE A 159 -10.79 -16.00 7.62
CA ILE A 159 -12.00 -15.18 7.59
C ILE A 159 -12.33 -14.75 9.03
N ALA A 160 -12.71 -13.48 9.19
CA ALA A 160 -13.06 -12.91 10.46
C ALA A 160 -14.24 -13.68 11.13
N PRO A 161 -14.19 -13.92 12.45
CA PRO A 161 -15.28 -14.55 13.16
C PRO A 161 -16.53 -13.67 13.18
N PRO A 162 -17.75 -14.25 13.28
CA PRO A 162 -19.01 -13.51 13.21
C PRO A 162 -19.18 -12.37 14.23
N GLY A 163 -18.50 -12.45 15.37
CA GLY A 163 -18.51 -11.39 16.39
C GLY A 163 -17.60 -10.19 16.09
N MET A 164 -16.77 -10.28 15.05
CA MET A 164 -15.82 -9.22 14.69
C MET A 164 -16.47 -8.23 13.70
N CYS A 165 -16.21 -6.94 13.89
CA CYS A 165 -16.57 -5.89 12.93
C CYS A 165 -18.06 -5.92 12.47
N LYS A 166 -19.00 -6.10 13.40
CA LYS A 166 -20.44 -6.23 13.13
C LYS A 166 -20.77 -7.43 12.18
N GLY A 167 -19.98 -8.49 12.18
CA GLY A 167 -20.21 -9.66 11.36
C GLY A 167 -19.67 -9.55 9.93
N LEU A 168 -18.75 -8.63 9.67
CA LEU A 168 -18.09 -8.52 8.39
C LEU A 168 -17.25 -9.78 8.13
N ALA A 169 -17.73 -10.64 7.21
CA ALA A 169 -17.16 -11.95 6.91
C ALA A 169 -16.12 -11.85 5.77
N VAL A 170 -15.03 -11.14 6.01
CA VAL A 170 -13.90 -11.03 5.08
C VAL A 170 -12.61 -11.56 5.73
N PRO A 171 -11.58 -11.91 4.95
CA PRO A 171 -10.31 -12.34 5.50
C PRO A 171 -9.62 -11.23 6.32
N ILE A 172 -8.86 -11.66 7.32
CA ILE A 172 -7.99 -10.76 8.09
C ILE A 172 -6.63 -10.70 7.40
N VAL A 173 -6.06 -9.52 7.26
CA VAL A 173 -4.67 -9.33 6.85
C VAL A 173 -3.88 -8.77 8.01
N VAL A 174 -2.87 -9.53 8.44
CA VAL A 174 -1.86 -9.03 9.37
C VAL A 174 -0.83 -8.29 8.53
N PHE A 175 -0.90 -6.97 8.56
CA PHE A 175 -0.05 -6.15 7.70
C PHE A 175 1.34 -5.94 8.31
N ASP A 176 2.33 -5.89 7.44
CA ASP A 176 3.73 -5.57 7.73
C ASP A 176 4.05 -4.14 7.31
N GLN A 177 3.42 -3.67 6.22
CA GLN A 177 3.62 -2.33 5.68
C GLN A 177 2.31 -1.77 5.14
N ILE A 178 2.13 -0.47 5.36
CA ILE A 178 1.11 0.35 4.71
C ILE A 178 1.80 1.61 4.20
N TYR A 179 1.53 1.99 2.97
CA TYR A 179 1.90 3.29 2.45
C TYR A 179 0.82 3.80 1.51
N SER A 180 0.66 5.11 1.52
CA SER A 180 -0.34 5.77 0.70
C SER A 180 0.34 6.65 -0.32
N PHE A 181 -0.16 6.68 -1.54
CA PHE A 181 0.36 7.53 -2.59
C PHE A 181 -0.78 8.17 -3.38
N ASP A 182 -0.43 9.23 -4.07
CA ASP A 182 -1.31 9.94 -4.99
C ASP A 182 -0.99 9.46 -6.42
N VAL A 183 -2.00 9.00 -7.15
CA VAL A 183 -1.84 8.58 -8.55
C VAL A 183 -1.30 9.69 -9.42
N ASP A 184 -1.71 10.94 -9.19
CA ASP A 184 -1.19 12.10 -9.93
C ASP A 184 0.32 12.28 -9.73
N ALA A 185 0.80 12.02 -8.50
CA ALA A 185 2.24 12.07 -8.21
C ALA A 185 2.99 10.91 -8.89
N LEU A 186 2.38 9.72 -8.93
CA LEU A 186 2.92 8.57 -9.66
C LEU A 186 3.04 8.90 -11.16
N VAL A 187 1.97 9.40 -11.77
CA VAL A 187 1.93 9.76 -13.19
C VAL A 187 3.00 10.82 -13.53
N LYS A 188 3.20 11.80 -12.65
CA LYS A 188 4.26 12.82 -12.83
C LYS A 188 5.68 12.25 -12.72
N SER A 189 5.86 11.14 -12.02
CA SER A 189 7.16 10.47 -11.88
C SER A 189 7.53 9.59 -13.07
N ILE A 190 6.61 9.35 -14.02
CA ILE A 190 6.87 8.54 -15.21
C ILE A 190 7.90 9.27 -16.11
N PRO A 191 8.99 8.60 -16.50
CA PRO A 191 9.98 9.19 -17.40
C PRO A 191 9.34 9.60 -18.72
N LYS A 192 9.51 10.88 -19.10
CA LYS A 192 8.99 11.40 -20.36
C LYS A 192 10.09 11.34 -21.41
N PRO A 193 9.88 10.63 -22.53
CA PRO A 193 10.84 10.64 -23.62
C PRO A 193 10.84 12.00 -24.33
N GLU A 194 12.00 12.43 -24.82
CA GLU A 194 12.17 13.70 -25.52
C GLU A 194 11.34 13.81 -26.83
N SER A 195 10.87 12.67 -27.37
CA SER A 195 10.21 12.59 -28.69
C SER A 195 8.68 12.37 -28.65
N THR A 196 8.06 12.18 -27.47
CA THR A 196 6.63 11.88 -27.39
C THR A 196 5.90 13.05 -26.78
N ALA A 197 4.74 13.41 -27.33
CA ALA A 197 3.87 14.42 -26.76
C ALA A 197 3.58 14.07 -25.29
N ALA A 198 4.15 14.82 -24.38
CA ALA A 198 4.03 14.62 -22.94
C ALA A 198 2.55 14.53 -22.48
N ASP A 199 1.67 15.18 -23.25
CA ASP A 199 0.24 15.25 -22.99
C ASP A 199 -0.51 13.92 -23.23
N ALA A 200 0.07 12.99 -24.00
CA ALA A 200 -0.55 11.69 -24.29
C ALA A 200 -0.19 10.61 -23.27
N ILE A 201 0.92 10.73 -22.54
CA ILE A 201 1.38 9.72 -21.58
C ILE A 201 0.53 9.73 -20.31
N SER A 202 0.16 10.91 -19.83
CA SER A 202 -0.59 11.06 -18.58
C SER A 202 -1.97 10.36 -18.62
N PRO A 203 -2.83 10.62 -19.63
CA PRO A 203 -4.12 9.92 -19.72
C PRO A 203 -3.99 8.41 -19.90
N ALA A 204 -3.01 7.95 -20.67
CA ALA A 204 -2.79 6.51 -20.87
C ALA A 204 -2.30 5.82 -19.59
N ALA A 205 -1.48 6.49 -18.78
CA ALA A 205 -1.02 5.97 -17.50
C ALA A 205 -2.15 5.89 -16.48
N GLU A 206 -2.99 6.93 -16.39
CA GLU A 206 -4.17 6.93 -15.54
C GLU A 206 -5.15 5.82 -15.93
N GLU A 207 -5.42 5.66 -17.23
CA GLU A 207 -6.28 4.60 -17.73
C GLU A 207 -5.73 3.22 -17.40
N LEU A 208 -4.43 2.97 -17.62
CA LEU A 208 -3.81 1.70 -17.27
C LEU A 208 -3.90 1.44 -15.77
N PHE A 209 -3.61 2.42 -14.94
CA PHE A 209 -3.69 2.29 -13.49
C PHE A 209 -5.11 1.95 -13.05
N LEU A 210 -6.12 2.65 -13.58
CA LEU A 210 -7.52 2.36 -13.29
C LEU A 210 -7.90 0.95 -13.75
N ARG A 211 -7.47 0.51 -14.92
CA ARG A 211 -7.71 -0.87 -15.40
C ARG A 211 -7.09 -1.93 -14.48
N ILE A 212 -5.88 -1.67 -13.93
CA ILE A 212 -5.24 -2.59 -12.99
C ILE A 212 -6.04 -2.70 -11.69
N ILE A 213 -6.50 -1.56 -11.16
CA ILE A 213 -7.34 -1.56 -9.94
C ILE A 213 -8.69 -2.24 -10.21
N GLN A 214 -9.30 -1.99 -11.38
CA GLN A 214 -10.59 -2.53 -11.78
C GLN A 214 -10.50 -3.95 -12.37
N LEU A 215 -9.33 -4.58 -12.31
CA LEU A 215 -9.21 -5.97 -12.72
C LEU A 215 -10.09 -6.84 -11.83
N ALA A 216 -10.98 -7.60 -12.44
CA ALA A 216 -11.95 -8.42 -11.72
C ALA A 216 -11.26 -9.26 -10.64
N ASP A 217 -11.81 -9.23 -9.43
CA ASP A 217 -11.34 -9.95 -8.26
C ASP A 217 -9.89 -9.64 -7.82
N ASN A 218 -9.34 -8.47 -8.22
CA ASN A 218 -7.98 -8.08 -7.83
C ASN A 218 -7.87 -7.73 -6.33
N ALA A 219 -8.02 -8.73 -5.50
CA ALA A 219 -7.79 -8.60 -4.05
C ALA A 219 -6.31 -8.58 -3.65
N GLY A 220 -5.37 -8.73 -4.58
CA GLY A 220 -3.92 -8.74 -4.29
C GLY A 220 -3.44 -9.98 -3.53
N SER A 221 -4.17 -11.10 -3.57
CA SER A 221 -3.85 -12.33 -2.84
C SER A 221 -3.31 -13.44 -3.73
N SER A 222 -3.61 -13.44 -5.04
CA SER A 222 -2.98 -14.36 -6.00
C SER A 222 -1.60 -13.86 -6.43
N ASP A 223 -0.77 -14.75 -6.99
CA ASP A 223 0.57 -14.40 -7.47
C ASP A 223 0.50 -13.36 -8.59
N GLU A 224 -0.45 -13.50 -9.49
CA GLU A 224 -0.69 -12.59 -10.61
C GLU A 224 -1.11 -11.20 -10.09
N HIS A 225 -2.08 -11.15 -9.18
CA HIS A 225 -2.56 -9.90 -8.63
C HIS A 225 -1.49 -9.17 -7.83
N ARG A 226 -0.68 -9.91 -7.02
CA ARG A 226 0.44 -9.32 -6.30
C ARG A 226 1.49 -8.75 -7.25
N ALA A 227 1.82 -9.48 -8.31
CA ALA A 227 2.79 -9.04 -9.31
C ALA A 227 2.31 -7.78 -10.04
N ILE A 228 1.07 -7.77 -10.51
CA ILE A 228 0.47 -6.64 -11.22
C ILE A 228 0.38 -5.40 -10.31
N ASN A 229 -0.09 -5.57 -9.08
CA ASN A 229 -0.19 -4.48 -8.10
C ASN A 229 1.18 -3.90 -7.74
N TYR A 230 2.19 -4.77 -7.57
CA TYR A 230 3.56 -4.35 -7.33
C TYR A 230 4.12 -3.53 -8.51
N LEU A 231 3.95 -4.03 -9.74
CA LEU A 231 4.38 -3.33 -10.94
C LEU A 231 3.70 -1.97 -11.08
N ALA A 232 2.40 -1.91 -10.83
CA ALA A 232 1.62 -0.67 -10.92
C ALA A 232 2.14 0.44 -10.00
N VAL A 233 2.71 0.08 -8.85
CA VAL A 233 3.14 1.07 -7.84
C VAL A 233 4.64 1.32 -7.86
N ARG A 234 5.43 0.30 -8.20
CA ARG A 234 6.89 0.33 -8.03
C ARG A 234 7.67 0.41 -9.33
N TYR A 235 7.01 0.23 -10.48
CA TYR A 235 7.68 0.16 -11.77
C TYR A 235 7.07 1.14 -12.78
N PRO A 236 7.41 2.44 -12.71
CA PRO A 236 6.85 3.48 -13.57
C PRO A 236 7.00 3.24 -15.07
N GLU A 237 8.03 2.46 -15.49
CA GLU A 237 8.27 2.12 -16.88
C GLU A 237 7.13 1.33 -17.53
N ILE A 238 6.29 0.62 -16.75
CA ILE A 238 5.11 -0.08 -17.30
C ILE A 238 4.17 0.90 -18.00
N TYR A 239 3.98 2.09 -17.43
CA TYR A 239 3.10 3.13 -17.98
C TYR A 239 3.67 3.71 -19.26
N TYR A 240 4.97 3.98 -19.28
CA TYR A 240 5.67 4.46 -20.46
C TYR A 240 5.60 3.45 -21.62
N ASN A 241 5.94 2.20 -21.36
CA ASN A 241 5.89 1.15 -22.36
C ASN A 241 4.48 0.97 -22.92
N THR A 242 3.45 0.96 -22.05
CA THR A 242 2.07 0.86 -22.48
C THR A 242 1.65 2.04 -23.34
N ALA A 243 1.98 3.28 -22.96
CA ALA A 243 1.69 4.46 -23.77
C ALA A 243 2.39 4.39 -25.15
N ALA A 244 3.64 3.90 -25.20
CA ALA A 244 4.37 3.73 -26.44
C ALA A 244 3.74 2.65 -27.36
N TYR A 245 3.16 1.58 -26.79
CA TYR A 245 2.41 0.58 -27.54
C TYR A 245 1.09 1.13 -28.09
N PHE A 246 0.33 1.88 -27.27
CA PHE A 246 -0.89 2.55 -27.72
C PHE A 246 -0.62 3.52 -28.89
N ALA A 247 0.45 4.32 -28.79
CA ALA A 247 0.83 5.25 -29.87
C ALA A 247 1.15 4.53 -31.21
N ARG A 248 1.48 3.24 -31.16
CA ARG A 248 1.70 2.39 -32.35
C ARG A 248 0.47 1.63 -32.81
N ASN A 249 -0.74 1.98 -32.33
CA ASN A 249 -2.01 1.32 -32.66
C ASN A 249 -2.12 -0.15 -32.20
N PHE A 250 -1.38 -0.57 -31.19
CA PHE A 250 -1.66 -1.84 -30.54
C PHE A 250 -2.72 -1.63 -29.45
N SER A 251 -3.80 -2.42 -29.48
CA SER A 251 -4.76 -2.48 -28.37
C SER A 251 -4.24 -3.42 -27.27
N LEU A 252 -4.55 -3.11 -26.04
CA LEU A 252 -4.36 -4.02 -24.89
C LEU A 252 -5.42 -5.10 -24.87
#